data_ccd7a3274a65d9617b7332e37a9cab16
#
_entry.id   ccd7a3274a65d9617b7332e37a9cab16
#
_cell.length_a   1.000
_cell.length_b   1.000
_cell.length_c   1.000
_cell.angle_alpha   90.00
_cell.angle_beta   90.00
_cell.angle_gamma   90.00
#
_symmetry.space_group_name_H-M   'P 1'
#
loop_
_entity.id
_entity.type
_entity.pdbx_description
1 polymer ?
#
loop_
_entity_poly.entity_id
_entity_poly.type
_entity_poly.pdbx_seq_one_letter_code
_entity_poly.pdbx_strand_id
1 'polypeptide(L)'
;MFVRSGILAASILLSVTSCAAPSLEDAQRHVMPLGQTSFAQYAADAKAWIGANRSFVLDTDEGRKMELEANLPKEYRPEHSDGRGILLVHGLGDSPWSFSDIAQSLAANGILVRTVLLPGCGTQPADMMPATADDWRRVVQEQADILSREVDEMWLGGYSTGCNLVLDYADANPGRTKGFVLFSPAVEVRPPFAWAASFVSNFRDWLVTPESRPNGGRNPFQYFVVPMKGFAAFHDTMVRADDVLERLEKKPWSGPAAVMLAEHDGLVETEDLLARFDRAFPNPRTRIFWYGEERFARGLSAHVRILPEVVPEKRIASFSHMSMTYRPDNPMYGESGAERLCWNGQS
;
A
#
# COMPACT_ATOMS: atom_id res chain seq x y z
N MET A 1 -43.36 -69.06 6.59
CA MET A 1 -41.93 -68.94 6.31
C MET A 1 -41.66 -67.50 5.82
N PHE A 2 -41.43 -66.55 6.73
CA PHE A 2 -41.31 -65.14 6.43
C PHE A 2 -39.82 -64.73 6.45
N VAL A 3 -39.28 -64.34 5.30
CA VAL A 3 -37.96 -63.83 5.18
C VAL A 3 -38.01 -62.32 5.47
N ARG A 4 -37.37 -61.85 6.52
CA ARG A 4 -37.15 -60.44 6.83
C ARG A 4 -35.89 -59.96 6.13
N SER A 5 -36.04 -59.12 5.13
CA SER A 5 -34.92 -58.36 4.53
C SER A 5 -34.59 -57.15 5.42
N GLY A 6 -33.42 -57.18 6.04
CA GLY A 6 -32.88 -56.05 6.77
C GLY A 6 -32.16 -55.07 5.80
N ILE A 7 -32.65 -53.86 5.73
CA ILE A 7 -31.96 -52.76 5.01
C ILE A 7 -30.98 -52.15 5.98
N LEU A 8 -29.68 -52.33 5.69
CA LEU A 8 -28.59 -51.60 6.37
C LEU A 8 -28.53 -50.19 5.75
N ALA A 9 -28.97 -49.19 6.49
CA ALA A 9 -28.75 -47.80 6.16
C ALA A 9 -27.34 -47.40 6.57
N ALA A 10 -26.43 -47.31 5.61
CA ALA A 10 -25.10 -46.74 5.82
C ALA A 10 -25.23 -45.20 5.87
N SER A 11 -25.17 -44.62 7.07
CA SER A 11 -25.09 -43.19 7.26
C SER A 11 -23.69 -42.73 6.92
N ILE A 12 -23.49 -42.15 5.73
CA ILE A 12 -22.28 -41.43 5.36
C ILE A 12 -22.36 -40.08 6.09
N LEU A 13 -21.63 -39.95 7.22
CA LEU A 13 -21.34 -38.67 7.80
C LEU A 13 -20.34 -37.96 6.84
N LEU A 14 -20.85 -37.10 5.98
CA LEU A 14 -20.02 -36.07 5.37
C LEU A 14 -19.60 -35.10 6.50
N SER A 15 -18.38 -35.23 7.01
CA SER A 15 -17.72 -34.20 7.78
C SER A 15 -17.45 -33.03 6.85
N VAL A 16 -18.38 -32.08 6.81
CA VAL A 16 -18.09 -30.74 6.26
C VAL A 16 -17.15 -30.10 7.25
N THR A 17 -15.83 -30.19 6.97
CA THR A 17 -14.86 -29.31 7.60
C THR A 17 -15.19 -27.91 7.12
N SER A 18 -15.98 -27.18 7.90
CA SER A 18 -16.11 -25.74 7.75
C SER A 18 -14.72 -25.16 7.98
N CYS A 19 -14.04 -24.75 6.91
CA CYS A 19 -12.87 -23.89 7.05
C CYS A 19 -13.37 -22.59 7.67
N ALA A 20 -13.23 -22.45 8.98
CA ALA A 20 -13.48 -21.19 9.65
C ALA A 20 -12.48 -20.15 9.15
N ALA A 21 -12.92 -18.89 9.00
CA ALA A 21 -12.03 -17.81 8.65
C ALA A 21 -10.87 -17.74 9.67
N PRO A 22 -9.61 -17.47 9.23
CA PRO A 22 -8.48 -17.37 10.13
C PRO A 22 -8.75 -16.37 11.26
N SER A 23 -8.36 -16.75 12.47
CA SER A 23 -8.53 -15.93 13.68
C SER A 23 -7.27 -15.14 14.02
N LEU A 24 -7.40 -14.19 14.95
CA LEU A 24 -6.24 -13.47 15.50
C LEU A 24 -5.23 -14.42 16.16
N GLU A 25 -5.68 -15.50 16.80
CA GLU A 25 -4.80 -16.48 17.45
C GLU A 25 -3.94 -17.22 16.43
N ASP A 26 -4.50 -17.58 15.28
CA ASP A 26 -3.75 -18.19 14.18
C ASP A 26 -2.73 -17.23 13.59
N ALA A 27 -3.11 -15.97 13.39
CA ALA A 27 -2.27 -14.93 12.82
C ALA A 27 -1.10 -14.52 13.74
N GLN A 28 -1.26 -14.53 15.06
CA GLN A 28 -0.20 -14.18 16.01
C GLN A 28 1.05 -15.05 15.93
N ARG A 29 0.98 -16.19 15.26
CA ARG A 29 2.11 -17.09 15.02
C ARG A 29 3.01 -16.60 13.88
N HIS A 30 2.54 -15.67 13.07
CA HIS A 30 3.20 -15.22 11.84
C HIS A 30 3.56 -13.72 11.92
N VAL A 31 4.40 -13.34 12.88
CA VAL A 31 4.85 -11.95 13.02
C VAL A 31 6.12 -11.72 12.21
N MET A 32 6.11 -10.70 11.35
CA MET A 32 7.29 -10.31 10.58
C MET A 32 8.42 -9.82 11.50
N PRO A 33 9.67 -10.34 11.35
CA PRO A 33 10.80 -9.88 12.16
C PRO A 33 11.16 -8.42 11.85
N LEU A 34 11.46 -7.65 12.90
CA LEU A 34 11.90 -6.25 12.85
C LEU A 34 13.21 -6.07 13.63
N GLY A 35 13.86 -4.91 13.48
CA GLY A 35 15.07 -4.55 14.22
C GLY A 35 16.37 -4.88 13.51
N GLN A 36 16.34 -5.02 12.18
CA GLN A 36 17.54 -5.24 11.38
C GLN A 36 18.42 -3.99 11.34
N THR A 37 19.73 -4.22 11.22
CA THR A 37 20.74 -3.12 11.20
C THR A 37 21.17 -2.73 9.78
N SER A 38 20.76 -3.49 8.75
CA SER A 38 21.02 -3.22 7.35
C SER A 38 19.82 -3.57 6.48
N PHE A 39 19.71 -2.92 5.32
CA PHE A 39 18.67 -3.23 4.34
C PHE A 39 18.79 -4.67 3.82
N ALA A 40 20.02 -5.15 3.61
CA ALA A 40 20.26 -6.52 3.13
C ALA A 40 19.73 -7.58 4.13
N GLN A 41 19.93 -7.36 5.44
CA GLN A 41 19.36 -8.24 6.46
C GLN A 41 17.83 -8.17 6.47
N TYR A 42 17.27 -6.97 6.43
CA TYR A 42 15.82 -6.76 6.35
C TYR A 42 15.20 -7.51 5.16
N ALA A 43 15.78 -7.37 3.97
CA ALA A 43 15.29 -8.05 2.77
C ALA A 43 15.44 -9.58 2.87
N ALA A 44 16.51 -10.07 3.45
CA ALA A 44 16.73 -11.52 3.66
C ALA A 44 15.73 -12.12 4.66
N ASP A 45 15.49 -11.44 5.79
CA ASP A 45 14.52 -11.86 6.81
C ASP A 45 13.08 -11.81 6.28
N ALA A 46 12.73 -10.75 5.54
CA ALA A 46 11.44 -10.64 4.85
C ALA A 46 11.25 -11.79 3.84
N LYS A 47 12.28 -12.13 3.06
CA LYS A 47 12.23 -13.24 2.10
C LYS A 47 11.98 -14.57 2.80
N ALA A 48 12.69 -14.83 3.88
CA ALA A 48 12.52 -16.05 4.67
C ALA A 48 11.11 -16.12 5.28
N TRP A 49 10.62 -15.00 5.84
CA TRP A 49 9.30 -14.91 6.44
C TRP A 49 8.18 -15.10 5.41
N ILE A 50 8.23 -14.42 4.25
CA ILE A 50 7.25 -14.57 3.18
C ILE A 50 7.28 -16.01 2.66
N GLY A 51 8.46 -16.56 2.37
CA GLY A 51 8.61 -17.92 1.85
C GLY A 51 8.02 -18.99 2.76
N ALA A 52 8.07 -18.79 4.09
CA ALA A 52 7.53 -19.72 5.07
C ALA A 52 6.02 -19.59 5.29
N ASN A 53 5.45 -18.38 5.09
CA ASN A 53 4.09 -18.07 5.54
C ASN A 53 3.12 -17.68 4.40
N ARG A 54 3.62 -17.50 3.17
CA ARG A 54 2.77 -17.07 2.07
C ARG A 54 1.85 -18.18 1.60
N SER A 55 0.57 -17.88 1.55
CA SER A 55 -0.41 -18.66 0.79
C SER A 55 -0.37 -18.21 -0.67
N PHE A 56 0.27 -18.97 -1.55
CA PHE A 56 0.41 -18.64 -2.96
C PHE A 56 -0.92 -18.67 -3.71
N VAL A 57 -1.11 -17.75 -4.65
CA VAL A 57 -2.27 -17.69 -5.55
C VAL A 57 -1.98 -18.49 -6.83
N LEU A 58 -0.72 -18.47 -7.27
CA LEU A 58 -0.28 -19.16 -8.47
C LEU A 58 0.30 -20.54 -8.12
N ASP A 59 -0.12 -21.58 -8.86
CA ASP A 59 0.20 -22.98 -8.55
C ASP A 59 1.46 -23.50 -9.22
N THR A 60 2.00 -22.80 -10.23
CA THR A 60 3.25 -23.20 -10.91
C THR A 60 4.48 -22.73 -10.12
N ASP A 61 5.61 -23.42 -10.28
CA ASP A 61 6.88 -23.03 -9.62
C ASP A 61 7.35 -21.64 -10.08
N GLU A 62 7.21 -21.32 -11.36
CA GLU A 62 7.52 -20.00 -11.92
C GLU A 62 6.58 -18.94 -11.36
N GLY A 63 5.28 -19.25 -11.25
CA GLY A 63 4.29 -18.37 -10.67
C GLY A 63 4.54 -18.08 -9.20
N ARG A 64 4.84 -19.11 -8.40
CA ARG A 64 5.20 -18.95 -6.97
C ARG A 64 6.48 -18.14 -6.78
N LYS A 65 7.48 -18.37 -7.64
CA LYS A 65 8.71 -17.58 -7.63
C LYS A 65 8.44 -16.11 -7.96
N MET A 66 7.67 -15.84 -9.00
CA MET A 66 7.26 -14.47 -9.39
C MET A 66 6.50 -13.79 -8.26
N GLU A 67 5.55 -14.50 -7.66
CA GLU A 67 4.73 -14.00 -6.55
C GLU A 67 5.58 -13.70 -5.31
N LEU A 68 6.54 -14.57 -4.96
CA LEU A 68 7.50 -14.31 -3.89
C LEU A 68 8.31 -13.04 -4.19
N GLU A 69 8.95 -12.97 -5.35
CA GLU A 69 9.81 -11.85 -5.74
C GLU A 69 9.04 -10.51 -5.80
N ALA A 70 7.77 -10.54 -6.16
CA ALA A 70 6.92 -9.34 -6.21
C ALA A 70 6.64 -8.75 -4.83
N ASN A 71 6.58 -9.58 -3.79
CA ASN A 71 6.27 -9.17 -2.42
C ASN A 71 7.51 -8.81 -1.58
N LEU A 72 8.72 -8.99 -2.11
CA LEU A 72 9.94 -8.68 -1.39
C LEU A 72 10.21 -7.16 -1.34
N PRO A 73 10.70 -6.66 -0.20
CA PRO A 73 11.37 -5.36 -0.20
C PRO A 73 12.62 -5.43 -1.08
N LYS A 74 12.83 -4.41 -1.89
CA LYS A 74 13.91 -4.39 -2.89
C LYS A 74 14.75 -3.13 -2.81
N GLU A 75 16.02 -3.28 -3.17
CA GLU A 75 16.92 -2.18 -3.42
C GLU A 75 17.23 -2.11 -4.91
N TYR A 76 17.08 -0.92 -5.48
CA TYR A 76 17.43 -0.59 -6.86
C TYR A 76 18.60 0.38 -6.82
N ARG A 77 19.81 -0.12 -7.10
CA ARG A 77 21.01 0.70 -7.13
C ARG A 77 21.19 1.33 -8.50
N PRO A 78 21.42 2.66 -8.56
CA PRO A 78 21.76 3.30 -9.82
C PRO A 78 23.18 2.89 -10.26
N GLU A 79 23.42 2.87 -11.56
CA GLU A 79 24.76 2.66 -12.11
C GLU A 79 25.71 3.79 -11.69
N HIS A 80 25.19 5.03 -11.71
CA HIS A 80 25.89 6.24 -11.23
C HIS A 80 24.98 6.95 -10.23
N SER A 81 25.40 6.96 -8.97
CA SER A 81 24.65 7.63 -7.91
C SER A 81 24.90 9.14 -7.95
N ASP A 82 23.84 9.92 -7.77
CA ASP A 82 23.89 11.36 -7.61
C ASP A 82 23.80 11.81 -6.13
N GLY A 83 23.98 10.89 -5.19
CA GLY A 83 23.91 11.12 -3.74
C GLY A 83 22.49 11.12 -3.17
N ARG A 84 21.45 11.01 -4.02
CA ARG A 84 20.05 10.93 -3.56
C ARG A 84 19.62 9.50 -3.31
N GLY A 85 18.80 9.32 -2.27
CA GLY A 85 18.09 8.08 -2.02
C GLY A 85 16.62 8.31 -1.68
N ILE A 86 15.78 7.35 -2.00
CA ILE A 86 14.35 7.37 -1.67
C ILE A 86 13.89 6.06 -1.05
N LEU A 87 13.13 6.18 0.05
CA LEU A 87 12.40 5.07 0.64
C LEU A 87 10.95 5.13 0.16
N LEU A 88 10.45 4.04 -0.44
CA LEU A 88 9.09 3.93 -0.97
C LEU A 88 8.26 2.99 -0.10
N VAL A 89 7.11 3.48 0.38
CA VAL A 89 6.21 2.77 1.31
C VAL A 89 4.86 2.54 0.65
N HIS A 90 4.47 1.26 0.51
CA HIS A 90 3.22 0.86 -0.15
C HIS A 90 1.96 1.10 0.70
N GLY A 91 0.78 0.88 0.11
CA GLY A 91 -0.53 1.08 0.71
C GLY A 91 -1.02 -0.09 1.57
N LEU A 92 -2.24 0.05 2.11
CA LEU A 92 -2.92 -0.97 2.91
C LEU A 92 -3.17 -2.24 2.08
N GLY A 93 -2.76 -3.40 2.60
CA GLY A 93 -2.96 -4.69 1.92
C GLY A 93 -2.17 -4.85 0.62
N ASP A 94 -1.26 -3.96 0.32
CA ASP A 94 -0.45 -3.91 -0.89
C ASP A 94 0.95 -4.53 -0.67
N SER A 95 1.85 -4.35 -1.63
CA SER A 95 3.21 -4.86 -1.57
C SER A 95 4.21 -3.92 -2.26
N PRO A 96 5.52 -4.15 -2.11
CA PRO A 96 6.56 -3.41 -2.83
C PRO A 96 6.42 -3.41 -4.35
N TRP A 97 5.65 -4.35 -4.91
CA TRP A 97 5.36 -4.43 -6.35
C TRP A 97 4.79 -3.13 -6.92
N SER A 98 3.95 -2.42 -6.17
CA SER A 98 3.35 -1.16 -6.60
C SER A 98 4.36 -0.09 -7.03
N PHE A 99 5.60 -0.21 -6.58
CA PHE A 99 6.67 0.70 -6.95
C PHE A 99 7.66 0.13 -7.97
N SER A 100 7.43 -1.07 -8.50
CA SER A 100 8.41 -1.72 -9.40
C SER A 100 8.80 -0.85 -10.59
N ASP A 101 7.82 -0.22 -11.25
CA ASP A 101 8.07 0.62 -12.42
C ASP A 101 8.75 1.95 -12.07
N ILE A 102 8.28 2.58 -11.00
CA ILE A 102 8.80 3.86 -10.51
C ILE A 102 10.23 3.69 -9.99
N ALA A 103 10.48 2.62 -9.22
CA ALA A 103 11.80 2.36 -8.64
C ALA A 103 12.87 2.15 -9.72
N GLN A 104 12.54 1.41 -10.77
CA GLN A 104 13.44 1.22 -11.91
C GLN A 104 13.74 2.54 -12.62
N SER A 105 12.69 3.36 -12.85
CA SER A 105 12.85 4.67 -13.48
C SER A 105 13.71 5.64 -12.65
N LEU A 106 13.50 5.68 -11.33
CA LEU A 106 14.29 6.52 -10.43
C LEU A 106 15.74 6.06 -10.36
N ALA A 107 15.98 4.75 -10.27
CA ALA A 107 17.34 4.20 -10.26
C ALA A 107 18.09 4.47 -11.56
N ALA A 108 17.42 4.37 -12.71
CA ALA A 108 18.00 4.74 -14.01
C ALA A 108 18.38 6.23 -14.10
N ASN A 109 17.83 7.07 -13.19
CA ASN A 109 18.12 8.50 -13.09
C ASN A 109 19.00 8.86 -11.88
N GLY A 110 19.82 7.93 -11.38
CA GLY A 110 20.87 8.18 -10.40
C GLY A 110 20.44 8.09 -8.92
N ILE A 111 19.20 7.73 -8.63
CA ILE A 111 18.64 7.69 -7.28
C ILE A 111 18.72 6.27 -6.72
N LEU A 112 19.29 6.10 -5.51
CA LEU A 112 19.19 4.84 -4.76
C LEU A 112 17.75 4.67 -4.27
N VAL A 113 17.07 3.59 -4.70
CA VAL A 113 15.67 3.35 -4.30
C VAL A 113 15.58 2.11 -3.41
N ARG A 114 14.85 2.24 -2.30
CA ARG A 114 14.46 1.11 -1.46
C ARG A 114 12.95 1.08 -1.28
N THR A 115 12.39 -0.10 -1.39
CA THR A 115 10.98 -0.35 -1.06
C THR A 115 10.89 -1.12 0.25
N VAL A 116 9.84 -0.91 1.02
CA VAL A 116 9.59 -1.65 2.26
C VAL A 116 8.36 -2.52 2.15
N LEU A 117 8.30 -3.59 2.94
CA LEU A 117 7.10 -4.39 3.17
C LEU A 117 6.56 -4.07 4.56
N LEU A 118 5.31 -3.64 4.65
CA LEU A 118 4.66 -3.37 5.92
C LEU A 118 4.29 -4.70 6.62
N PRO A 119 4.49 -4.82 7.95
CA PRO A 119 4.08 -5.98 8.73
C PRO A 119 2.64 -6.42 8.46
N GLY A 120 2.45 -7.71 8.26
CA GLY A 120 1.16 -8.30 7.91
C GLY A 120 0.85 -8.36 6.42
N CYS A 121 1.63 -7.67 5.58
CA CYS A 121 1.52 -7.76 4.11
C CYS A 121 2.44 -8.83 3.52
N GLY A 122 2.21 -9.22 2.27
CA GLY A 122 3.10 -10.13 1.53
C GLY A 122 2.86 -11.62 1.77
N THR A 123 2.02 -12.05 2.70
CA THR A 123 1.75 -13.46 3.04
C THR A 123 0.29 -13.84 2.84
N GLN A 124 -0.58 -13.50 3.76
CA GLN A 124 -2.03 -13.70 3.69
C GLN A 124 -2.76 -12.60 4.49
N PRO A 125 -4.03 -12.30 4.17
CA PRO A 125 -4.76 -11.20 4.81
C PRO A 125 -4.83 -11.29 6.33
N ALA A 126 -4.94 -12.50 6.91
CA ALA A 126 -5.02 -12.71 8.35
C ALA A 126 -3.78 -12.22 9.11
N ASP A 127 -2.60 -12.25 8.48
CA ASP A 127 -1.35 -11.81 9.11
C ASP A 127 -1.28 -10.30 9.37
N MET A 128 -2.27 -9.53 8.87
CA MET A 128 -2.47 -8.13 9.26
C MET A 128 -3.15 -7.96 10.62
N MET A 129 -3.76 -9.00 11.21
CA MET A 129 -4.46 -8.87 12.49
C MET A 129 -3.56 -8.49 13.67
N PRO A 130 -2.35 -9.08 13.84
CA PRO A 130 -1.44 -8.69 14.89
C PRO A 130 -0.68 -7.40 14.61
N ALA A 131 -0.64 -6.94 13.35
CA ALA A 131 0.10 -5.75 12.95
C ALA A 131 -0.59 -4.47 13.43
N THR A 132 0.18 -3.54 13.95
CA THR A 132 -0.28 -2.24 14.45
C THR A 132 0.28 -1.08 13.60
N ALA A 133 -0.32 0.10 13.71
CA ALA A 133 0.26 1.31 13.13
C ALA A 133 1.67 1.61 13.66
N ASP A 134 1.96 1.25 14.92
CA ASP A 134 3.28 1.40 15.51
C ASP A 134 4.32 0.48 14.88
N ASP A 135 3.95 -0.75 14.52
CA ASP A 135 4.83 -1.66 13.79
C ASP A 135 5.15 -1.11 12.38
N TRP A 136 4.15 -0.56 11.70
CA TRP A 136 4.35 0.05 10.38
C TRP A 136 5.25 1.29 10.48
N ARG A 137 5.05 2.16 11.47
CA ARG A 137 5.92 3.31 11.72
C ARG A 137 7.35 2.89 12.06
N ARG A 138 7.50 1.81 12.83
CA ARG A 138 8.80 1.27 13.19
C ARG A 138 9.58 0.81 11.96
N VAL A 139 8.97 0.10 11.01
CA VAL A 139 9.62 -0.29 9.76
C VAL A 139 10.08 0.94 8.98
N VAL A 140 9.22 1.95 8.84
CA VAL A 140 9.58 3.18 8.12
C VAL A 140 10.74 3.89 8.83
N GLN A 141 10.69 4.01 10.16
CA GLN A 141 11.76 4.62 10.96
C GLN A 141 13.08 3.87 10.78
N GLU A 142 13.09 2.54 10.97
CA GLU A 142 14.29 1.71 10.88
C GLU A 142 14.92 1.78 9.48
N GLN A 143 14.09 1.65 8.42
CA GLN A 143 14.59 1.64 7.05
C GLN A 143 14.99 3.03 6.54
N ALA A 144 14.32 4.09 6.97
CA ALA A 144 14.73 5.47 6.70
C ALA A 144 16.06 5.81 7.41
N ASP A 145 16.23 5.36 8.66
CA ASP A 145 17.48 5.54 9.39
C ASP A 145 18.65 4.79 8.76
N ILE A 146 18.41 3.61 8.19
CA ILE A 146 19.42 2.87 7.44
C ILE A 146 19.77 3.61 6.14
N LEU A 147 18.77 4.02 5.36
CA LEU A 147 18.98 4.73 4.09
C LEU A 147 19.72 6.06 4.31
N SER A 148 19.34 6.82 5.33
CA SER A 148 19.93 8.15 5.61
C SER A 148 21.43 8.13 5.93
N ARG A 149 21.98 6.97 6.26
CA ARG A 149 23.44 6.78 6.49
C ARG A 149 24.23 6.49 5.21
N GLU A 150 23.53 6.19 4.13
CA GLU A 150 24.14 5.76 2.86
C GLU A 150 23.98 6.79 1.74
N VAL A 151 23.21 7.87 1.96
CA VAL A 151 22.91 8.89 0.95
C VAL A 151 23.10 10.30 1.51
N ASP A 152 23.39 11.26 0.65
CA ASP A 152 23.55 12.68 1.01
C ASP A 152 22.19 13.36 1.21
N GLU A 153 21.20 13.00 0.38
CA GLU A 153 19.83 13.52 0.43
C GLU A 153 18.83 12.38 0.47
N MET A 154 18.14 12.24 1.59
CA MET A 154 17.06 11.26 1.73
C MET A 154 15.72 11.87 1.35
N TRP A 155 15.02 11.19 0.43
CA TRP A 155 13.64 11.44 0.04
C TRP A 155 12.73 10.33 0.58
N LEU A 156 11.47 10.66 0.77
CA LEU A 156 10.46 9.70 1.16
C LEU A 156 9.34 9.68 0.12
N GLY A 157 8.89 8.48 -0.21
CA GLY A 157 7.75 8.31 -1.10
C GLY A 157 6.75 7.33 -0.53
N GLY A 158 5.49 7.54 -0.84
CA GLY A 158 4.41 6.68 -0.36
C GLY A 158 3.29 6.55 -1.38
N TYR A 159 2.54 5.46 -1.21
CA TYR A 159 1.27 5.25 -1.88
C TYR A 159 0.20 5.01 -0.83
N SER A 160 -0.92 5.76 -0.91
CA SER A 160 -2.05 5.59 0.01
C SER A 160 -1.63 5.68 1.48
N THR A 161 -1.81 4.62 2.28
CA THR A 161 -1.34 4.49 3.67
C THR A 161 0.16 4.79 3.81
N GLY A 162 0.96 4.43 2.81
CA GLY A 162 2.40 4.73 2.80
C GLY A 162 2.68 6.22 2.83
N CYS A 163 1.83 7.05 2.22
CA CYS A 163 1.94 8.51 2.32
C CYS A 163 1.75 8.99 3.76
N ASN A 164 0.77 8.41 4.47
CA ASN A 164 0.51 8.77 5.87
C ASN A 164 1.74 8.50 6.74
N LEU A 165 2.35 7.32 6.55
CA LEU A 165 3.53 6.90 7.31
C LEU A 165 4.76 7.76 7.02
N VAL A 166 4.99 8.17 5.77
CA VAL A 166 6.15 9.02 5.44
C VAL A 166 5.96 10.48 5.90
N LEU A 167 4.73 10.98 5.91
CA LEU A 167 4.42 12.29 6.49
C LEU A 167 4.65 12.28 8.02
N ASP A 168 4.14 11.26 8.72
CA ASP A 168 4.33 11.09 10.18
C ASP A 168 5.84 10.95 10.52
N TYR A 169 6.60 10.16 9.75
CA TYR A 169 8.06 10.09 9.93
C TYR A 169 8.75 11.45 9.83
N ALA A 170 8.42 12.22 8.80
CA ALA A 170 9.09 13.51 8.57
C ALA A 170 8.73 14.56 9.65
N ASP A 171 7.51 14.52 10.17
CA ASP A 171 7.09 15.37 11.30
C ASP A 171 7.83 14.98 12.58
N ALA A 172 7.98 13.69 12.84
CA ALA A 172 8.72 13.18 14.00
C ALA A 172 10.24 13.37 13.91
N ASN A 173 10.80 13.53 12.68
CA ASN A 173 12.24 13.63 12.41
C ASN A 173 12.58 14.87 11.58
N PRO A 174 12.43 16.10 12.15
CA PRO A 174 12.64 17.35 11.42
C PRO A 174 14.03 17.45 10.80
N GLY A 175 14.09 17.87 9.53
CA GLY A 175 15.34 18.11 8.81
C GLY A 175 16.01 16.86 8.22
N ARG A 176 15.49 15.64 8.47
CA ARG A 176 16.05 14.42 7.90
C ARG A 176 15.55 14.12 6.49
N THR A 177 14.37 14.61 6.13
CA THR A 177 13.74 14.42 4.82
C THR A 177 13.97 15.63 3.94
N LYS A 178 14.43 15.42 2.70
CA LYS A 178 14.66 16.47 1.71
C LYS A 178 13.41 16.86 0.96
N GLY A 179 12.58 15.88 0.63
CA GLY A 179 11.33 16.06 -0.11
C GLY A 179 10.50 14.79 -0.19
N PHE A 180 9.35 14.93 -0.83
CA PHE A 180 8.35 13.85 -0.90
C PHE A 180 7.96 13.48 -2.33
N VAL A 181 7.54 12.21 -2.51
CA VAL A 181 6.82 11.72 -3.68
C VAL A 181 5.57 10.96 -3.19
N LEU A 182 4.40 11.56 -3.31
CA LEU A 182 3.15 11.06 -2.71
C LEU A 182 2.14 10.68 -3.79
N PHE A 183 1.69 9.43 -3.76
CA PHE A 183 0.69 8.88 -4.69
C PHE A 183 -0.61 8.61 -3.94
N SER A 184 -1.70 9.25 -4.31
CA SER A 184 -3.02 9.09 -3.68
C SER A 184 -2.96 9.08 -2.14
N PRO A 185 -2.45 10.13 -1.48
CA PRO A 185 -2.32 10.16 -0.02
C PRO A 185 -3.66 9.91 0.67
N ALA A 186 -3.73 8.88 1.52
CA ALA A 186 -4.97 8.47 2.19
C ALA A 186 -5.17 9.21 3.52
N VAL A 187 -5.02 10.54 3.49
CA VAL A 187 -5.20 11.41 4.67
C VAL A 187 -6.67 11.57 5.03
N GLU A 188 -7.55 11.57 4.03
CA GLU A 188 -8.99 11.66 4.21
C GLU A 188 -9.69 10.66 3.29
N VAL A 189 -10.52 9.78 3.84
CA VAL A 189 -11.17 8.70 3.08
C VAL A 189 -12.68 8.85 3.04
N ARG A 190 -13.27 8.52 1.88
CA ARG A 190 -14.72 8.63 1.59
C ARG A 190 -15.62 7.83 2.52
N PRO A 191 -15.31 6.59 2.95
CA PRO A 191 -16.22 5.85 3.80
C PRO A 191 -16.40 6.53 5.16
N PRO A 192 -17.62 7.00 5.50
CA PRO A 192 -17.87 7.72 6.76
C PRO A 192 -17.73 6.83 8.01
N PHE A 193 -17.39 5.55 7.84
CA PHE A 193 -17.28 4.56 8.92
C PHE A 193 -15.84 4.20 9.31
N ALA A 194 -14.83 4.83 8.69
CA ALA A 194 -13.42 4.52 9.00
C ALA A 194 -13.11 4.69 10.50
N TRP A 195 -13.70 5.69 11.15
CA TRP A 195 -13.58 5.92 12.60
C TRP A 195 -14.10 4.76 13.47
N ALA A 196 -15.08 4.00 12.97
CA ALA A 196 -15.65 2.88 13.72
C ALA A 196 -14.75 1.62 13.65
N ALA A 197 -13.77 1.57 12.75
CA ALA A 197 -12.93 0.40 12.54
C ALA A 197 -12.21 -0.03 13.82
N SER A 198 -11.64 0.91 14.57
CA SER A 198 -10.97 0.62 15.86
C SER A 198 -11.90 0.02 16.91
N PHE A 199 -13.14 0.49 16.99
CA PHE A 199 -14.14 -0.08 17.91
C PHE A 199 -14.61 -1.45 17.44
N VAL A 200 -15.02 -1.58 16.18
CA VAL A 200 -15.55 -2.83 15.59
C VAL A 200 -14.51 -3.96 15.61
N SER A 201 -13.23 -3.64 15.44
CA SER A 201 -12.13 -4.61 15.46
C SER A 201 -11.96 -5.36 16.79
N ASN A 202 -12.57 -4.88 17.87
CA ASN A 202 -12.56 -5.59 19.15
C ASN A 202 -13.63 -6.70 19.26
N PHE A 203 -14.58 -6.71 18.33
CA PHE A 203 -15.72 -7.64 18.37
C PHE A 203 -15.84 -8.48 17.10
N ARG A 204 -15.16 -8.06 16.02
CA ARG A 204 -15.25 -8.71 14.71
C ARG A 204 -13.93 -8.62 13.96
N ASP A 205 -13.38 -9.77 13.59
CA ASP A 205 -12.12 -9.84 12.84
C ASP A 205 -12.28 -9.42 11.38
N TRP A 206 -13.42 -9.71 10.77
CA TRP A 206 -13.66 -9.48 9.34
C TRP A 206 -15.00 -8.76 9.08
N LEU A 207 -14.98 -7.77 8.19
CA LEU A 207 -16.20 -7.24 7.58
C LEU A 207 -16.64 -8.12 6.40
N VAL A 208 -15.69 -8.51 5.57
CA VAL A 208 -15.81 -9.48 4.49
C VAL A 208 -14.76 -10.56 4.74
N THR A 209 -15.15 -11.82 4.77
CA THR A 209 -14.19 -12.91 5.04
C THR A 209 -13.42 -13.28 3.78
N PRO A 210 -12.13 -13.67 3.89
CA PRO A 210 -11.34 -14.11 2.75
C PRO A 210 -12.01 -15.22 1.94
N GLU A 211 -12.63 -16.20 2.59
CA GLU A 211 -13.27 -17.36 1.96
C GLU A 211 -14.47 -16.98 1.08
N SER A 212 -15.06 -15.81 1.30
CA SER A 212 -16.17 -15.30 0.48
C SER A 212 -15.71 -14.72 -0.88
N ARG A 213 -14.42 -14.67 -1.13
CA ARG A 213 -13.83 -14.08 -2.34
C ARG A 213 -12.89 -15.05 -3.04
N PRO A 214 -12.79 -14.98 -4.39
CA PRO A 214 -11.79 -15.75 -5.14
C PRO A 214 -10.38 -15.56 -4.56
N ASN A 215 -9.60 -16.63 -4.53
CA ASN A 215 -8.22 -16.65 -4.00
C ASN A 215 -8.06 -16.07 -2.59
N GLY A 216 -9.10 -16.19 -1.75
CA GLY A 216 -9.06 -15.61 -0.41
C GLY A 216 -9.03 -14.07 -0.40
N GLY A 217 -9.63 -13.43 -1.42
CA GLY A 217 -9.67 -11.97 -1.54
C GLY A 217 -8.33 -11.33 -1.83
N ARG A 218 -7.46 -11.96 -2.62
CA ARG A 218 -6.14 -11.46 -3.00
C ARG A 218 -5.79 -11.83 -4.44
N ASN A 219 -4.86 -11.09 -5.01
CA ASN A 219 -4.11 -11.49 -6.19
C ASN A 219 -2.64 -11.73 -5.82
N PRO A 220 -1.72 -12.04 -6.78
CA PRO A 220 -0.30 -12.26 -6.48
C PRO A 220 0.42 -11.12 -5.76
N PHE A 221 -0.11 -9.89 -5.79
CA PHE A 221 0.59 -8.68 -5.36
C PHE A 221 -0.05 -7.98 -4.17
N GLN A 222 -1.37 -8.17 -3.95
CA GLN A 222 -2.13 -7.39 -2.96
C GLN A 222 -3.33 -8.15 -2.40
N TYR A 223 -3.87 -7.64 -1.29
CA TYR A 223 -5.09 -8.09 -0.66
C TYR A 223 -6.26 -7.15 -0.98
N PHE A 224 -7.39 -7.70 -1.40
CA PHE A 224 -8.66 -6.98 -1.57
C PHE A 224 -9.58 -7.15 -0.36
N VAL A 225 -9.22 -8.06 0.54
CA VAL A 225 -9.89 -8.28 1.82
C VAL A 225 -8.88 -8.00 2.93
N VAL A 226 -9.24 -7.06 3.80
CA VAL A 226 -8.40 -6.64 4.93
C VAL A 226 -9.18 -6.90 6.23
N PRO A 227 -8.54 -7.45 7.27
CA PRO A 227 -9.19 -7.64 8.56
C PRO A 227 -9.47 -6.30 9.25
N MET A 228 -10.43 -6.27 10.15
CA MET A 228 -10.82 -5.05 10.88
C MET A 228 -9.66 -4.45 11.69
N LYS A 229 -8.72 -5.28 12.19
CA LYS A 229 -7.49 -4.80 12.85
C LYS A 229 -6.58 -4.04 11.89
N GLY A 230 -6.47 -4.50 10.63
CA GLY A 230 -5.74 -3.78 9.59
C GLY A 230 -6.38 -2.43 9.25
N PHE A 231 -7.71 -2.38 9.18
CA PHE A 231 -8.42 -1.09 9.01
C PHE A 231 -8.25 -0.17 10.22
N ALA A 232 -8.22 -0.70 11.45
CA ALA A 232 -7.97 0.08 12.65
C ALA A 232 -6.55 0.68 12.64
N ALA A 233 -5.53 -0.11 12.28
CA ALA A 233 -4.17 0.39 12.14
C ALA A 233 -4.07 1.46 11.02
N PHE A 234 -4.75 1.25 9.89
CA PHE A 234 -4.85 2.26 8.84
C PHE A 234 -5.46 3.56 9.35
N HIS A 235 -6.59 3.49 10.06
CA HIS A 235 -7.27 4.67 10.63
C HIS A 235 -6.33 5.46 11.56
N ASP A 236 -5.54 4.78 12.39
CA ASP A 236 -4.56 5.46 13.25
C ASP A 236 -3.50 6.21 12.43
N THR A 237 -3.04 5.65 11.30
CA THR A 237 -2.12 6.37 10.40
C THR A 237 -2.77 7.56 9.73
N MET A 238 -4.05 7.43 9.35
CA MET A 238 -4.83 8.50 8.72
C MET A 238 -5.00 9.71 9.65
N VAL A 239 -5.43 9.48 10.88
CA VAL A 239 -5.61 10.56 11.89
C VAL A 239 -4.30 11.31 12.12
N ARG A 240 -3.17 10.59 12.27
CA ARG A 240 -1.86 11.22 12.44
C ARG A 240 -1.42 12.03 11.22
N ALA A 241 -1.64 11.50 10.02
CA ALA A 241 -1.29 12.21 8.78
C ALA A 241 -2.13 13.47 8.57
N ASP A 242 -3.41 13.43 8.97
CA ASP A 242 -4.28 14.61 8.95
C ASP A 242 -3.78 15.69 9.91
N ASP A 243 -3.45 15.31 11.16
CA ASP A 243 -2.80 16.21 12.13
C ASP A 243 -1.49 16.81 11.60
N VAL A 244 -0.66 16.01 10.89
CA VAL A 244 0.57 16.50 10.24
C VAL A 244 0.23 17.50 9.16
N LEU A 245 -0.72 17.19 8.28
CA LEU A 245 -1.12 18.07 7.18
C LEU A 245 -1.68 19.40 7.72
N GLU A 246 -2.51 19.38 8.78
CA GLU A 246 -2.97 20.61 9.44
C GLU A 246 -1.81 21.45 9.99
N ARG A 247 -0.77 20.82 10.56
CA ARG A 247 0.43 21.55 11.00
C ARG A 247 1.18 22.16 9.83
N LEU A 248 1.29 21.44 8.71
CA LEU A 248 1.95 21.93 7.50
C LEU A 248 1.16 23.05 6.81
N GLU A 249 -0.18 23.08 6.92
CA GLU A 249 -0.96 24.23 6.44
C GLU A 249 -0.66 25.50 7.25
N LYS A 250 -0.32 25.37 8.53
CA LYS A 250 0.05 26.50 9.43
C LYS A 250 1.53 26.87 9.34
N LYS A 251 2.40 25.88 9.16
CA LYS A 251 3.85 26.00 8.99
C LYS A 251 4.30 25.15 7.81
N PRO A 252 4.25 25.70 6.60
CA PRO A 252 4.48 24.97 5.39
C PRO A 252 5.84 24.27 5.30
N TRP A 253 5.86 23.15 4.60
CA TRP A 253 7.06 22.39 4.31
C TRP A 253 7.98 23.17 3.38
N SER A 254 9.24 23.31 3.77
CA SER A 254 10.21 24.11 3.00
C SER A 254 10.83 23.36 1.81
N GLY A 255 10.83 22.03 1.84
CA GLY A 255 11.36 21.20 0.78
C GLY A 255 10.38 21.00 -0.38
N PRO A 256 10.84 20.43 -1.51
CA PRO A 256 9.97 20.10 -2.63
C PRO A 256 9.11 18.85 -2.37
N ALA A 257 7.96 18.78 -3.05
CA ALA A 257 7.11 17.59 -3.08
C ALA A 257 6.58 17.33 -4.50
N ALA A 258 6.42 16.06 -4.85
CA ALA A 258 5.61 15.61 -5.98
C ALA A 258 4.38 14.91 -5.40
N VAL A 259 3.18 15.40 -5.71
CA VAL A 259 1.92 14.83 -5.20
C VAL A 259 1.04 14.46 -6.39
N MET A 260 0.55 13.25 -6.45
CA MET A 260 -0.35 12.76 -7.48
C MET A 260 -1.73 12.51 -6.89
N LEU A 261 -2.76 13.18 -7.44
CA LEU A 261 -4.14 13.09 -7.02
C LEU A 261 -5.05 12.89 -8.24
N ALA A 262 -6.09 12.04 -8.11
CA ALA A 262 -7.11 11.84 -9.12
C ALA A 262 -8.48 12.30 -8.59
N GLU A 263 -9.27 13.00 -9.40
CA GLU A 263 -10.64 13.43 -9.05
C GLU A 263 -11.53 12.22 -8.74
N HIS A 264 -11.44 11.18 -9.58
CA HIS A 264 -12.23 9.97 -9.44
C HIS A 264 -11.52 8.88 -8.60
N ASP A 265 -10.80 9.32 -7.55
CA ASP A 265 -10.32 8.39 -6.53
C ASP A 265 -11.52 7.86 -5.72
N GLY A 266 -11.79 6.56 -5.85
CA GLY A 266 -12.94 5.92 -5.19
C GLY A 266 -12.78 5.70 -3.68
N LEU A 267 -11.60 5.97 -3.12
CA LEU A 267 -11.26 5.71 -1.71
C LEU A 267 -10.96 6.98 -0.92
N VAL A 268 -10.37 7.99 -1.56
CA VAL A 268 -9.87 9.22 -0.92
C VAL A 268 -10.69 10.42 -1.37
N GLU A 269 -10.96 11.34 -0.43
CA GLU A 269 -11.57 12.65 -0.71
C GLU A 269 -10.50 13.61 -1.26
N THR A 270 -10.23 13.53 -2.55
CA THR A 270 -9.09 14.20 -3.17
C THR A 270 -9.33 15.68 -3.48
N GLU A 271 -10.59 16.11 -3.61
CA GLU A 271 -10.93 17.48 -3.98
C GLU A 271 -10.47 18.48 -2.91
N ASP A 272 -10.79 18.23 -1.64
CA ASP A 272 -10.34 19.06 -0.52
C ASP A 272 -8.83 18.93 -0.29
N LEU A 273 -8.29 17.73 -0.45
CA LEU A 273 -6.86 17.47 -0.29
C LEU A 273 -6.01 18.23 -1.31
N LEU A 274 -6.48 18.47 -2.53
CA LEU A 274 -5.76 19.23 -3.54
C LEU A 274 -5.38 20.63 -3.02
N ALA A 275 -6.35 21.36 -2.44
CA ALA A 275 -6.11 22.70 -1.91
C ALA A 275 -5.26 22.65 -0.62
N ARG A 276 -5.42 21.62 0.22
CA ARG A 276 -4.62 21.42 1.45
C ARG A 276 -3.16 21.19 1.11
N PHE A 277 -2.86 20.31 0.15
CA PHE A 277 -1.49 20.05 -0.31
C PHE A 277 -0.85 21.28 -0.98
N ASP A 278 -1.61 22.08 -1.73
CA ASP A 278 -1.11 23.32 -2.33
C ASP A 278 -0.65 24.30 -1.25
N ARG A 279 -1.39 24.45 -0.15
CA ARG A 279 -1.00 25.27 1.00
C ARG A 279 0.17 24.71 1.79
N ALA A 280 0.19 23.40 1.99
CA ALA A 280 1.20 22.72 2.80
C ALA A 280 2.59 22.68 2.14
N PHE A 281 2.66 22.68 0.80
CA PHE A 281 3.90 22.49 0.03
C PHE A 281 4.18 23.63 -0.97
N PRO A 282 4.41 24.87 -0.51
CA PRO A 282 4.55 26.04 -1.39
C PRO A 282 5.95 26.15 -2.05
N ASN A 283 6.86 25.19 -1.87
CA ASN A 283 8.18 25.26 -2.47
C ASN A 283 8.09 25.39 -4.01
N PRO A 284 8.81 26.30 -4.69
CA PRO A 284 8.72 26.51 -6.14
C PRO A 284 9.02 25.26 -6.98
N ARG A 285 9.73 24.29 -6.43
CA ARG A 285 10.00 22.99 -7.08
C ARG A 285 8.91 21.96 -6.87
N THR A 286 7.94 22.22 -6.01
CA THR A 286 6.78 21.32 -5.81
C THR A 286 5.99 21.20 -7.11
N ARG A 287 5.45 20.02 -7.34
CA ARG A 287 4.49 19.73 -8.41
C ARG A 287 3.35 18.89 -7.83
N ILE A 288 2.12 19.38 -8.01
CA ILE A 288 0.91 18.64 -7.68
C ILE A 288 0.24 18.27 -8.99
N PHE A 289 0.23 17.01 -9.32
CA PHE A 289 -0.39 16.48 -10.53
C PHE A 289 -1.84 16.12 -10.22
N TRP A 290 -2.75 16.87 -10.81
CA TRP A 290 -4.19 16.68 -10.68
C TRP A 290 -4.74 16.03 -11.96
N TYR A 291 -5.16 14.78 -11.84
CA TYR A 291 -5.87 14.05 -12.90
C TYR A 291 -7.36 14.28 -12.73
N GLY A 292 -7.90 15.34 -13.34
CA GLY A 292 -9.28 15.75 -13.16
C GLY A 292 -9.61 17.10 -13.80
N GLU A 293 -10.79 17.62 -13.48
CA GLU A 293 -11.29 18.86 -14.05
C GLU A 293 -10.57 20.11 -13.50
N GLU A 294 -10.38 21.09 -14.38
CA GLU A 294 -9.74 22.38 -14.05
C GLU A 294 -10.47 23.16 -12.96
N ARG A 295 -11.80 22.96 -12.84
CA ARG A 295 -12.62 23.72 -11.86
C ARG A 295 -12.11 23.57 -10.43
N PHE A 296 -11.59 22.41 -10.03
CA PHE A 296 -11.05 22.14 -8.68
C PHE A 296 -9.69 22.79 -8.44
N ALA A 297 -8.96 23.08 -9.50
CA ALA A 297 -7.64 23.74 -9.42
C ALA A 297 -7.72 25.27 -9.53
N ARG A 298 -8.92 25.84 -9.69
CA ARG A 298 -9.08 27.30 -9.84
C ARG A 298 -8.63 28.05 -8.59
N GLY A 299 -7.75 29.02 -8.77
CA GLY A 299 -7.23 29.84 -7.67
C GLY A 299 -6.10 29.20 -6.87
N LEU A 300 -5.69 27.98 -7.21
CA LEU A 300 -4.52 27.35 -6.63
C LEU A 300 -3.23 27.83 -7.30
N SER A 301 -2.09 27.49 -6.70
CA SER A 301 -0.79 27.97 -7.14
C SER A 301 -0.37 27.37 -8.50
N ALA A 302 0.68 27.95 -9.10
CA ALA A 302 1.26 27.46 -10.33
C ALA A 302 1.99 26.09 -10.18
N HIS A 303 2.06 25.53 -8.98
CA HIS A 303 2.59 24.18 -8.76
C HIS A 303 1.62 23.09 -9.20
N VAL A 304 0.32 23.39 -9.20
CA VAL A 304 -0.72 22.45 -9.66
C VAL A 304 -0.64 22.30 -11.18
N ARG A 305 -0.53 21.07 -11.63
CA ARG A 305 -0.51 20.65 -13.03
C ARG A 305 -1.73 19.81 -13.31
N ILE A 306 -2.65 20.36 -14.10
CA ILE A 306 -3.85 19.65 -14.53
C ILE A 306 -3.46 18.70 -15.65
N LEU A 307 -3.82 17.44 -15.51
CA LEU A 307 -3.58 16.38 -16.47
C LEU A 307 -4.91 15.75 -16.89
N PRO A 308 -5.00 15.26 -18.13
CA PRO A 308 -6.20 14.61 -18.58
C PRO A 308 -6.48 13.36 -17.74
N GLU A 309 -7.70 13.23 -17.30
CA GLU A 309 -8.16 12.06 -16.58
C GLU A 309 -8.38 10.86 -17.50
N VAL A 310 -8.84 11.13 -18.71
CA VAL A 310 -9.14 10.13 -19.73
C VAL A 310 -8.06 10.19 -20.80
N VAL A 311 -7.42 9.05 -21.10
CA VAL A 311 -6.39 8.92 -22.15
C VAL A 311 -6.75 7.73 -23.06
N PRO A 312 -7.68 7.91 -24.02
CA PRO A 312 -8.26 6.82 -24.81
C PRO A 312 -7.23 6.05 -25.62
N GLU A 313 -6.21 6.73 -26.15
CA GLU A 313 -5.12 6.13 -26.91
C GLU A 313 -4.25 5.17 -26.08
N LYS A 314 -4.30 5.28 -24.75
CA LYS A 314 -3.67 4.36 -23.79
C LYS A 314 -4.68 3.46 -23.07
N ARG A 315 -5.93 3.45 -23.54
CA ARG A 315 -7.03 2.69 -22.93
C ARG A 315 -7.27 3.04 -21.46
N ILE A 316 -6.95 4.27 -21.04
CA ILE A 316 -7.22 4.78 -19.72
C ILE A 316 -8.57 5.49 -19.75
N ALA A 317 -9.56 4.91 -19.08
CA ALA A 317 -10.92 5.47 -18.97
C ALA A 317 -11.02 6.49 -17.82
N SER A 318 -10.24 6.32 -16.77
CA SER A 318 -10.04 7.28 -15.70
C SER A 318 -8.80 6.92 -14.89
N PHE A 319 -8.21 7.89 -14.22
CA PHE A 319 -7.26 7.61 -13.16
C PHE A 319 -8.02 7.36 -11.86
N SER A 320 -7.55 6.38 -11.07
CA SER A 320 -8.16 5.98 -9.81
C SER A 320 -7.09 5.80 -8.75
N HIS A 321 -7.51 5.50 -7.54
CA HIS A 321 -6.63 5.27 -6.39
C HIS A 321 -5.43 4.37 -6.70
N MET A 322 -5.65 3.25 -7.38
CA MET A 322 -4.65 2.20 -7.60
C MET A 322 -3.84 2.35 -8.89
N SER A 323 -4.22 3.23 -9.81
CA SER A 323 -3.65 3.25 -11.17
C SER A 323 -2.40 4.09 -11.33
N MET A 324 -2.08 4.99 -10.38
CA MET A 324 -1.06 6.02 -10.56
C MET A 324 0.38 5.54 -10.40
N THR A 325 0.60 4.33 -9.89
CA THR A 325 1.94 3.79 -9.64
C THR A 325 2.46 2.93 -10.78
N TYR A 326 1.62 2.57 -11.74
CA TYR A 326 1.97 1.66 -12.83
C TYR A 326 2.16 2.36 -14.17
N ARG A 327 3.13 1.88 -14.94
CA ARG A 327 3.36 2.35 -16.30
C ARG A 327 2.29 1.78 -17.26
N PRO A 328 2.00 2.48 -18.36
CA PRO A 328 1.06 1.97 -19.38
C PRO A 328 1.46 0.61 -19.98
N ASP A 329 2.73 0.28 -20.00
CA ASP A 329 3.29 -0.99 -20.49
C ASP A 329 3.54 -2.03 -19.38
N ASN A 330 3.03 -1.81 -18.16
CA ASN A 330 3.14 -2.78 -17.06
C ASN A 330 2.51 -4.12 -17.47
N PRO A 331 3.21 -5.27 -17.30
CA PRO A 331 2.73 -6.56 -17.76
C PRO A 331 1.49 -7.08 -17.03
N MET A 332 1.21 -6.54 -15.83
CA MET A 332 0.02 -6.95 -15.07
C MET A 332 -1.12 -5.95 -15.18
N TYR A 333 -0.86 -4.68 -14.99
CA TYR A 333 -1.88 -3.64 -14.88
C TYR A 333 -1.85 -2.60 -16.00
N GLY A 334 -0.97 -2.76 -16.97
CA GLY A 334 -0.87 -1.85 -18.09
C GLY A 334 -1.94 -2.06 -19.16
N GLU A 335 -1.80 -1.35 -20.26
CA GLU A 335 -2.72 -1.33 -21.41
C GLU A 335 -3.05 -2.72 -21.96
N SER A 336 -2.05 -3.61 -21.99
CA SER A 336 -2.17 -5.02 -22.42
C SER A 336 -1.89 -5.98 -21.27
N GLY A 337 -2.02 -5.52 -20.02
CA GLY A 337 -1.74 -6.31 -18.84
C GLY A 337 -2.70 -7.48 -18.63
N ALA A 338 -2.25 -8.48 -17.87
CA ALA A 338 -3.02 -9.69 -17.58
C ALA A 338 -4.23 -9.39 -16.69
N GLU A 339 -4.13 -8.37 -15.85
CA GLU A 339 -5.18 -7.93 -14.92
C GLU A 339 -5.64 -6.51 -15.30
N ARG A 340 -6.88 -6.19 -14.98
CA ARG A 340 -7.41 -4.84 -15.17
C ARG A 340 -7.72 -4.19 -13.85
N LEU A 341 -7.20 -3.00 -13.62
CA LEU A 341 -7.63 -2.14 -12.53
C LEU A 341 -8.91 -1.42 -12.93
N CYS A 342 -10.01 -2.17 -12.99
CA CYS A 342 -11.32 -1.61 -13.35
C CYS A 342 -12.09 -1.08 -12.13
N TRP A 343 -11.56 -1.32 -10.92
CA TRP A 343 -12.26 -0.97 -9.70
C TRP A 343 -11.81 0.41 -9.20
N ASN A 344 -12.73 1.35 -9.24
CA ASN A 344 -12.58 2.69 -8.66
C ASN A 344 -13.53 2.92 -7.48
N GLY A 345 -13.97 1.83 -6.80
CA GLY A 345 -14.97 1.89 -5.74
C GLY A 345 -16.42 1.82 -6.25
N GLN A 346 -16.62 1.71 -7.55
CA GLN A 346 -17.94 1.49 -8.16
C GLN A 346 -18.07 0.01 -8.55
N SER A 347 -19.10 -0.63 -8.04
CA SER A 347 -19.48 -2.02 -8.36
C SER A 347 -20.14 -2.11 -9.73
#